data_2f5ce781be992438d730836eb982bf35
#
_entry.id   2f5ce781be992438d730836eb982bf35
#
_cell.length_a   1.000
_cell.length_b   1.000
_cell.length_c   1.000
_cell.angle_alpha   90.00
_cell.angle_beta   90.00
_cell.angle_gamma   90.00
#
_symmetry.space_group_name_H-M   'P 1'
#
loop_
_entity.id
_entity.type
_entity.pdbx_description
1 polymer ?
#
loop_
_entity_poly.entity_id
_entity_poly.type
_entity_poly.pdbx_seq_one_letter_code
_entity_poly.pdbx_strand_id
1 'polypeptide(L)'
;MDYLVDILHRSKKPIIEGFFIETLEGLIFDVKGLLHPPDRIIAYVRYIPNTKGDRVSRRGIRYRKIYSLLDREKFLEKKYPYYIYYDPIFGRRLQGVPLGSIRYIYDPIERLKELMYSESLDPLEKAAVELVEEVAERAGISRSTIGITGSILVGLHSSTSDIDLVVYGEKEGISVYRALLDMSKERVKIRPYNEEELERLFIFRSRDTFIPLDTFLKIERKKILQGIFKGREYFIRLVKRPEEFGEKYGDRRYKPIGRVRLRAIVSDTRDSIFTPCRYILDKVKVISGHAPKPIKEVVSYRGRFREQARKGDTVIVEGVVELVENEESYCRVLVGEYPRDILIPEEV
;
A
#
# COMPACT_ATOMS: atom_id res chain seq x y z
N MET A 1 15.26 22.79 -17.85
CA MET A 1 14.31 23.10 -16.76
C MET A 1 12.86 23.00 -17.24
N ASP A 2 12.59 23.39 -18.46
CA ASP A 2 11.23 23.40 -19.06
C ASP A 2 10.61 22.01 -19.28
N TYR A 3 11.41 20.99 -19.59
CA TYR A 3 10.93 19.62 -19.84
C TYR A 3 10.35 18.94 -18.58
N LEU A 4 10.83 19.29 -17.39
CA LEU A 4 10.39 18.76 -16.10
C LEU A 4 9.08 19.40 -15.63
N VAL A 5 8.94 20.71 -15.85
CA VAL A 5 7.70 21.44 -15.62
C VAL A 5 6.59 20.87 -16.51
N ASP A 6 6.92 20.44 -17.74
CA ASP A 6 6.01 19.87 -18.70
C ASP A 6 5.52 18.46 -18.30
N ILE A 7 6.35 17.62 -17.68
CA ILE A 7 5.95 16.29 -17.20
C ILE A 7 4.98 16.40 -16.01
N LEU A 8 5.25 17.31 -15.05
CA LEU A 8 4.38 17.56 -13.90
C LEU A 8 3.12 18.32 -14.30
N HIS A 9 3.19 19.20 -15.29
CA HIS A 9 2.01 19.89 -15.87
C HIS A 9 1.16 18.99 -16.77
N ARG A 10 1.73 17.96 -17.39
CA ARG A 10 0.98 16.93 -18.13
C ARG A 10 0.20 16.01 -17.20
N SER A 11 0.71 15.72 -16.01
CA SER A 11 -0.07 15.06 -14.96
C SER A 11 -0.84 16.12 -14.17
N LYS A 12 -2.01 16.54 -14.67
CA LYS A 12 -2.97 17.35 -13.89
C LYS A 12 -3.48 16.64 -12.63
N LYS A 13 -3.03 15.43 -12.37
CA LYS A 13 -3.43 14.56 -11.25
C LYS A 13 -2.29 14.44 -10.24
N PRO A 14 -2.59 14.37 -8.94
CA PRO A 14 -1.59 14.12 -7.91
C PRO A 14 -0.99 12.73 -8.08
N ILE A 15 0.33 12.63 -7.95
CA ILE A 15 1.06 11.35 -7.95
C ILE A 15 1.02 10.80 -6.53
N ILE A 16 0.22 9.76 -6.31
CA ILE A 16 -0.07 9.21 -4.98
C ILE A 16 0.05 7.67 -4.97
N GLU A 17 -0.26 7.05 -3.85
CA GLU A 17 -0.28 5.59 -3.67
C GLU A 17 -0.97 4.89 -4.85
N GLY A 18 -0.32 3.86 -5.41
CA GLY A 18 -0.76 3.12 -6.58
C GLY A 18 -0.04 3.47 -7.87
N PHE A 19 0.49 4.70 -8.00
CA PHE A 19 1.34 5.10 -9.12
C PHE A 19 2.72 4.43 -9.03
N PHE A 20 3.40 4.35 -10.18
CA PHE A 20 4.81 3.96 -10.24
C PHE A 20 5.61 5.00 -11.02
N ILE A 21 6.89 5.07 -10.73
CA ILE A 21 7.82 6.02 -11.36
C ILE A 21 9.01 5.25 -11.92
N GLU A 22 9.33 5.49 -13.19
CA GLU A 22 10.59 5.06 -13.80
C GLU A 22 11.58 6.23 -13.75
N THR A 23 12.79 5.94 -13.28
CA THR A 23 13.88 6.93 -13.21
C THR A 23 14.71 6.96 -14.49
N LEU A 24 15.57 7.96 -14.61
CA LEU A 24 16.49 8.10 -15.76
C LEU A 24 17.41 6.87 -15.92
N GLU A 25 17.76 6.19 -14.81
CA GLU A 25 18.55 4.95 -14.80
C GLU A 25 17.71 3.70 -15.09
N GLY A 26 16.39 3.85 -15.27
CA GLY A 26 15.48 2.74 -15.53
C GLY A 26 15.04 1.98 -14.28
N LEU A 27 15.30 2.49 -13.08
CA LEU A 27 14.73 1.91 -11.85
C LEU A 27 13.23 2.20 -11.79
N ILE A 28 12.43 1.26 -11.33
CA ILE A 28 10.99 1.47 -11.18
C ILE A 28 10.61 1.45 -9.71
N PHE A 29 10.02 2.55 -9.25
CA PHE A 29 9.62 2.80 -7.87
C PHE A 29 8.10 2.73 -7.72
N ASP A 30 7.64 2.15 -6.63
CA ASP A 30 6.23 2.07 -6.18
C ASP A 30 5.97 3.27 -5.24
N VAL A 31 5.11 4.19 -5.66
CA VAL A 31 4.76 5.40 -4.90
C VAL A 31 4.05 5.02 -3.60
N LYS A 32 4.39 5.71 -2.50
CA LYS A 32 3.85 5.43 -1.17
C LYS A 32 3.23 6.65 -0.53
N GLY A 33 1.99 6.46 -0.07
CA GLY A 33 1.23 7.49 0.62
C GLY A 33 0.66 8.56 -0.30
N LEU A 34 0.25 9.65 0.34
CA LEU A 34 -0.47 10.77 -0.28
C LEU A 34 0.31 12.08 -0.17
N LEU A 35 1.27 12.14 0.77
CA LEU A 35 2.00 13.35 1.12
C LEU A 35 3.44 13.23 0.65
N HIS A 36 3.89 14.19 -0.13
CA HIS A 36 5.24 14.23 -0.68
C HIS A 36 5.89 15.59 -0.46
N PRO A 37 7.21 15.63 -0.21
CA PRO A 37 7.94 16.89 -0.21
C PRO A 37 7.92 17.57 -1.59
N PRO A 38 8.17 18.89 -1.66
CA PRO A 38 8.02 19.64 -2.90
C PRO A 38 9.05 19.30 -3.98
N ASP A 39 10.17 18.69 -3.60
CA ASP A 39 11.31 18.39 -4.49
C ASP A 39 11.37 16.93 -4.98
N ARG A 40 10.58 16.04 -4.40
CA ARG A 40 10.61 14.60 -4.70
C ARG A 40 9.30 13.89 -4.38
N ILE A 41 9.14 12.68 -4.91
CA ILE A 41 8.02 11.80 -4.61
C ILE A 41 8.51 10.66 -3.70
N ILE A 42 7.87 10.45 -2.56
CA ILE A 42 8.14 9.29 -1.68
C ILE A 42 7.72 8.03 -2.43
N ALA A 43 8.70 7.21 -2.75
CA ALA A 43 8.48 5.97 -3.50
C ALA A 43 9.60 4.98 -3.20
N TYR A 44 9.28 3.69 -3.22
CA TYR A 44 10.21 2.63 -2.86
C TYR A 44 10.58 1.80 -4.08
N VAL A 45 11.88 1.60 -4.33
CA VAL A 45 12.35 0.83 -5.48
C VAL A 45 11.71 -0.57 -5.49
N ARG A 46 11.18 -0.97 -6.64
CA ARG A 46 10.45 -2.24 -6.78
C ARG A 46 11.07 -3.14 -7.84
N TYR A 47 11.48 -2.57 -8.98
CA TYR A 47 12.13 -3.29 -10.07
C TYR A 47 13.41 -2.59 -10.46
N ILE A 48 14.43 -3.40 -10.70
CA ILE A 48 15.75 -2.93 -11.12
C ILE A 48 16.15 -3.60 -12.43
N PRO A 49 16.72 -2.88 -13.41
CA PRO A 49 17.30 -3.49 -14.60
C PRO A 49 18.34 -4.55 -14.21
N ASN A 50 18.23 -5.73 -14.76
CA ASN A 50 19.13 -6.84 -14.45
C ASN A 50 19.11 -7.86 -15.60
N THR A 51 20.26 -8.12 -16.22
CA THR A 51 20.37 -9.05 -17.35
C THR A 51 19.92 -10.49 -17.04
N LYS A 52 19.99 -10.89 -15.76
CA LYS A 52 19.49 -12.18 -15.23
C LYS A 52 18.10 -12.07 -14.60
N GLY A 53 17.40 -10.95 -14.80
CA GLY A 53 16.06 -10.72 -14.26
C GLY A 53 15.02 -11.65 -14.88
N ASP A 54 14.04 -12.03 -14.07
CA ASP A 54 12.94 -12.92 -14.42
C ASP A 54 11.75 -12.20 -15.09
N ARG A 55 11.75 -10.87 -15.07
CA ARG A 55 10.71 -10.04 -15.66
C ARG A 55 11.23 -9.36 -16.91
N VAL A 56 10.42 -9.34 -17.97
CA VAL A 56 10.81 -8.74 -19.25
C VAL A 56 9.78 -7.68 -19.64
N SER A 57 10.25 -6.46 -19.89
CA SER A 57 9.40 -5.38 -20.38
C SER A 57 9.04 -5.58 -21.85
N ARG A 58 8.01 -4.88 -22.34
CA ARG A 58 7.66 -4.86 -23.78
C ARG A 58 8.81 -4.38 -24.69
N ARG A 59 9.81 -3.67 -24.12
CA ARG A 59 11.02 -3.23 -24.82
C ARG A 59 12.17 -4.25 -24.77
N GLY A 60 11.94 -5.46 -24.24
CA GLY A 60 12.96 -6.49 -24.10
C GLY A 60 13.95 -6.29 -22.93
N ILE A 61 13.78 -5.25 -22.13
CA ILE A 61 14.65 -5.00 -20.97
C ILE A 61 14.26 -5.96 -19.85
N ARG A 62 15.26 -6.66 -19.28
CA ARG A 62 15.05 -7.56 -18.16
C ARG A 62 15.14 -6.83 -16.84
N TYR A 63 14.25 -7.19 -15.91
CA TYR A 63 14.13 -6.64 -14.56
C TYR A 63 14.12 -7.73 -13.51
N ARG A 64 14.69 -7.41 -12.35
CA ARG A 64 14.53 -8.18 -11.11
C ARG A 64 13.62 -7.42 -10.15
N LYS A 65 12.61 -8.10 -9.59
CA LYS A 65 11.73 -7.57 -8.54
C LYS A 65 12.42 -7.70 -7.19
N ILE A 66 12.46 -6.64 -6.38
CA ILE A 66 12.98 -6.67 -5.01
C ILE A 66 11.80 -6.66 -4.04
N TYR A 67 11.69 -7.69 -3.21
CA TYR A 67 10.57 -7.86 -2.29
C TYR A 67 10.84 -7.24 -0.91
N SER A 68 11.97 -7.56 -0.29
CA SER A 68 12.35 -7.13 1.06
C SER A 68 12.67 -5.63 1.10
N LEU A 69 12.14 -4.93 2.11
CA LEU A 69 12.46 -3.50 2.33
C LEU A 69 13.95 -3.30 2.61
N LEU A 70 14.55 -4.20 3.38
CA LEU A 70 15.97 -4.15 3.70
C LEU A 70 16.85 -4.31 2.45
N ASP A 71 16.48 -5.23 1.54
CA ASP A 71 17.25 -5.43 0.30
C ASP A 71 17.11 -4.22 -0.65
N ARG A 72 15.95 -3.55 -0.65
CA ARG A 72 15.75 -2.30 -1.40
C ARG A 72 16.68 -1.20 -0.88
N GLU A 73 16.72 -1.03 0.44
CA GLU A 73 17.58 -0.03 1.09
C GLU A 73 19.06 -0.32 0.80
N LYS A 74 19.53 -1.54 1.07
CA LYS A 74 20.92 -1.95 0.79
C LYS A 74 21.32 -1.76 -0.69
N PHE A 75 20.40 -2.06 -1.60
CA PHE A 75 20.65 -1.87 -3.03
C PHE A 75 20.84 -0.38 -3.36
N LEU A 76 19.96 0.49 -2.86
CA LEU A 76 20.07 1.93 -3.10
C LEU A 76 21.28 2.53 -2.40
N GLU A 77 21.56 2.20 -1.14
CA GLU A 77 22.75 2.66 -0.42
C GLU A 77 24.04 2.40 -1.20
N LYS A 78 24.14 1.21 -1.81
CA LYS A 78 25.32 0.79 -2.54
C LYS A 78 25.45 1.45 -3.92
N LYS A 79 24.35 1.65 -4.65
CA LYS A 79 24.39 2.02 -6.07
C LYS A 79 23.81 3.40 -6.38
N TYR A 80 22.82 3.84 -5.63
CA TYR A 80 22.04 5.05 -5.89
C TYR A 80 21.65 5.75 -4.58
N PRO A 81 22.63 6.15 -3.73
CA PRO A 81 22.37 6.66 -2.38
C PRO A 81 21.51 7.92 -2.34
N TYR A 82 21.46 8.69 -3.42
CA TYR A 82 20.66 9.92 -3.53
C TYR A 82 19.15 9.68 -3.59
N TYR A 83 18.69 8.44 -3.76
CA TYR A 83 17.27 8.05 -3.60
C TYR A 83 16.90 7.77 -2.13
N ILE A 84 17.87 7.78 -1.22
CA ILE A 84 17.64 7.70 0.21
C ILE A 84 17.90 9.07 0.82
N TYR A 85 16.97 9.57 1.61
CA TYR A 85 17.10 10.88 2.25
C TYR A 85 16.46 10.89 3.63
N TYR A 86 16.84 11.85 4.45
CA TYR A 86 16.17 12.11 5.71
C TYR A 86 15.03 13.09 5.47
N ASP A 87 13.81 12.68 5.78
CA ASP A 87 12.63 13.53 5.67
C ASP A 87 12.40 14.26 6.98
N PRO A 88 12.44 15.61 7.01
CA PRO A 88 12.30 16.38 8.25
C PRO A 88 10.87 16.40 8.78
N ILE A 89 9.86 16.11 7.95
CA ILE A 89 8.45 16.08 8.34
C ILE A 89 8.11 14.72 8.95
N PHE A 90 8.56 13.62 8.32
CA PHE A 90 8.38 12.28 8.86
C PHE A 90 9.47 11.88 9.87
N GLY A 91 10.49 12.69 10.08
CA GLY A 91 11.54 12.49 11.08
C GLY A 91 12.36 11.22 10.89
N ARG A 92 12.47 10.70 9.66
CA ARG A 92 13.13 9.42 9.37
C ARG A 92 13.72 9.35 7.96
N ARG A 93 14.57 8.35 7.76
CA ARG A 93 15.08 8.02 6.42
C ARG A 93 13.96 7.38 5.59
N LEU A 94 13.80 7.86 4.37
CA LEU A 94 12.84 7.38 3.39
C LEU A 94 13.52 7.17 2.03
N GLN A 95 12.87 6.40 1.18
CA GLN A 95 13.20 6.36 -0.24
C GLN A 95 12.32 7.38 -0.97
N GLY A 96 12.90 8.10 -1.92
CA GLY A 96 12.18 9.08 -2.72
C GLY A 96 12.88 9.39 -4.01
N VAL A 97 12.10 9.64 -5.05
CA VAL A 97 12.58 9.99 -6.39
C VAL A 97 12.57 11.52 -6.53
N PRO A 98 13.74 12.18 -6.64
CA PRO A 98 13.79 13.60 -6.96
C PRO A 98 13.06 13.88 -8.28
N LEU A 99 12.34 15.00 -8.36
CA LEU A 99 11.53 15.32 -9.55
C LEU A 99 12.40 15.31 -10.83
N GLY A 100 13.63 15.81 -10.74
CA GLY A 100 14.60 15.83 -11.85
C GLY A 100 15.10 14.46 -12.31
N SER A 101 14.88 13.40 -11.54
CA SER A 101 15.26 12.03 -11.88
C SER A 101 14.13 11.22 -12.52
N ILE A 102 12.93 11.80 -12.65
CA ILE A 102 11.77 11.12 -13.21
C ILE A 102 11.88 11.06 -14.74
N ARG A 103 11.84 9.85 -15.29
CA ARG A 103 11.73 9.60 -16.74
C ARG A 103 10.28 9.44 -17.16
N TYR A 104 9.51 8.65 -16.41
CA TYR A 104 8.13 8.32 -16.75
C TYR A 104 7.30 8.05 -15.50
N ILE A 105 6.03 8.44 -15.56
CA ILE A 105 5.04 8.21 -14.49
C ILE A 105 3.99 7.25 -15.03
N TYR A 106 3.85 6.11 -14.37
CA TYR A 106 2.82 5.13 -14.67
C TYR A 106 1.55 5.49 -13.90
N ASP A 107 0.50 5.91 -14.61
CA ASP A 107 -0.83 6.23 -14.05
C ASP A 107 -1.73 4.99 -14.08
N PRO A 108 -2.22 4.50 -12.93
CA PRO A 108 -3.08 3.32 -12.86
C PRO A 108 -4.39 3.45 -13.65
N ILE A 109 -4.99 4.65 -13.67
CA ILE A 109 -6.26 4.90 -14.37
C ILE A 109 -6.03 4.92 -15.89
N GLU A 110 -4.97 5.57 -16.34
CA GLU A 110 -4.64 5.57 -17.77
C GLU A 110 -4.30 4.15 -18.25
N ARG A 111 -3.60 3.34 -17.42
CA ARG A 111 -3.33 1.94 -17.76
C ARG A 111 -4.60 1.12 -17.91
N LEU A 112 -5.58 1.29 -17.04
CA LEU A 112 -6.88 0.63 -17.19
C LEU A 112 -7.53 1.02 -18.50
N LYS A 113 -7.56 2.31 -18.85
CA LYS A 113 -8.12 2.78 -20.13
C LYS A 113 -7.41 2.13 -21.32
N GLU A 114 -6.06 2.12 -21.33
CA GLU A 114 -5.30 1.45 -22.39
C GLU A 114 -5.73 -0.01 -22.57
N LEU A 115 -5.90 -0.75 -21.46
CA LEU A 115 -6.32 -2.14 -21.53
C LEU A 115 -7.75 -2.29 -22.04
N MET A 116 -8.67 -1.45 -21.61
CA MET A 116 -10.08 -1.49 -22.06
C MET A 116 -10.26 -1.22 -23.55
N TYR A 117 -9.35 -0.46 -24.17
CA TYR A 117 -9.36 -0.17 -25.61
C TYR A 117 -8.41 -1.04 -26.42
N SER A 118 -7.70 -1.98 -25.78
CA SER A 118 -6.76 -2.86 -26.46
C SER A 118 -7.49 -3.99 -27.18
N GLU A 119 -7.13 -4.20 -28.44
CA GLU A 119 -7.65 -5.33 -29.25
C GLU A 119 -7.06 -6.69 -28.83
N SER A 120 -5.93 -6.68 -28.11
CA SER A 120 -5.23 -7.89 -27.69
C SER A 120 -4.80 -7.78 -26.24
N LEU A 121 -5.46 -8.53 -25.36
CA LEU A 121 -5.13 -8.68 -23.95
C LEU A 121 -4.62 -10.08 -23.70
N ASP A 122 -3.57 -10.20 -22.89
CA ASP A 122 -3.21 -11.51 -22.35
C ASP A 122 -4.23 -11.99 -21.30
N PRO A 123 -4.18 -13.28 -20.90
CA PRO A 123 -5.15 -13.83 -19.96
C PRO A 123 -5.19 -13.15 -18.59
N LEU A 124 -4.08 -12.55 -18.12
CA LEU A 124 -4.05 -11.83 -16.87
C LEU A 124 -4.64 -10.42 -17.01
N GLU A 125 -4.27 -9.71 -18.07
CA GLU A 125 -4.82 -8.39 -18.41
C GLU A 125 -6.34 -8.47 -18.58
N LYS A 126 -6.83 -9.51 -19.30
CA LYS A 126 -8.27 -9.76 -19.47
C LYS A 126 -8.96 -9.98 -18.12
N ALA A 127 -8.41 -10.85 -17.25
CA ALA A 127 -8.97 -11.10 -15.94
C ALA A 127 -8.98 -9.83 -15.06
N ALA A 128 -7.97 -8.97 -15.20
CA ALA A 128 -7.90 -7.71 -14.48
C ALA A 128 -9.02 -6.73 -14.91
N VAL A 129 -9.25 -6.59 -16.22
CA VAL A 129 -10.36 -5.78 -16.76
C VAL A 129 -11.71 -6.34 -16.31
N GLU A 130 -11.91 -7.65 -16.38
CA GLU A 130 -13.14 -8.31 -15.92
C GLU A 130 -13.39 -8.09 -14.40
N LEU A 131 -12.34 -8.12 -13.58
CA LEU A 131 -12.47 -7.83 -12.15
C LEU A 131 -12.86 -6.36 -11.92
N VAL A 132 -12.30 -5.42 -12.69
CA VAL A 132 -12.68 -4.00 -12.60
C VAL A 132 -14.14 -3.80 -12.96
N GLU A 133 -14.62 -4.42 -14.04
CA GLU A 133 -16.01 -4.32 -14.48
C GLU A 133 -16.96 -4.86 -13.41
N GLU A 134 -16.67 -6.04 -12.87
CA GLU A 134 -17.48 -6.66 -11.81
C GLU A 134 -17.54 -5.80 -10.55
N VAL A 135 -16.38 -5.30 -10.10
CA VAL A 135 -16.30 -4.44 -8.91
C VAL A 135 -17.00 -3.11 -9.13
N ALA A 136 -16.82 -2.47 -10.28
CA ALA A 136 -17.44 -1.18 -10.60
C ALA A 136 -18.98 -1.29 -10.65
N GLU A 137 -19.49 -2.33 -11.31
CA GLU A 137 -20.93 -2.60 -11.43
C GLU A 137 -21.56 -2.86 -10.06
N ARG A 138 -20.97 -3.78 -9.29
CA ARG A 138 -21.47 -4.15 -7.96
C ARG A 138 -21.42 -3.02 -6.94
N ALA A 139 -20.38 -2.19 -7.02
CA ALA A 139 -20.22 -1.05 -6.13
C ALA A 139 -21.00 0.20 -6.58
N GLY A 140 -21.54 0.20 -7.81
CA GLY A 140 -22.22 1.35 -8.39
C GLY A 140 -21.33 2.57 -8.59
N ILE A 141 -20.04 2.36 -8.92
CA ILE A 141 -19.06 3.44 -9.08
C ILE A 141 -18.57 3.53 -10.53
N SER A 142 -18.04 4.71 -10.89
CA SER A 142 -17.41 4.91 -12.21
C SER A 142 -16.08 4.15 -12.30
N ARG A 143 -15.84 3.48 -13.43
CA ARG A 143 -14.54 2.86 -13.74
C ARG A 143 -13.39 3.88 -13.75
N SER A 144 -13.68 5.16 -13.98
CA SER A 144 -12.68 6.24 -13.92
C SER A 144 -12.07 6.47 -12.54
N THR A 145 -12.63 5.85 -11.49
CA THR A 145 -12.10 5.90 -10.12
C THR A 145 -11.28 4.66 -9.77
N ILE A 146 -11.21 3.68 -10.66
CA ILE A 146 -10.43 2.44 -10.50
C ILE A 146 -9.22 2.48 -11.42
N GLY A 147 -8.09 2.03 -10.93
CA GLY A 147 -6.87 1.86 -11.70
C GLY A 147 -6.27 0.46 -11.55
N ILE A 148 -5.50 0.04 -12.54
CA ILE A 148 -4.68 -1.16 -12.48
C ILE A 148 -3.28 -0.75 -12.04
N THR A 149 -2.76 -1.38 -10.98
CA THR A 149 -1.44 -1.09 -10.42
C THR A 149 -0.52 -2.32 -10.43
N GLY A 150 0.59 -2.28 -9.69
CA GLY A 150 1.50 -3.42 -9.60
C GLY A 150 2.21 -3.79 -10.90
N SER A 151 2.38 -5.09 -11.14
CA SER A 151 3.16 -5.59 -12.27
C SER A 151 2.48 -5.36 -13.63
N ILE A 152 1.15 -5.36 -13.67
CA ILE A 152 0.38 -5.09 -14.90
C ILE A 152 0.54 -3.63 -15.31
N LEU A 153 0.54 -2.69 -14.36
CA LEU A 153 0.74 -1.28 -14.62
C LEU A 153 2.03 -1.01 -15.37
N VAL A 154 3.12 -1.58 -14.89
CA VAL A 154 4.48 -1.35 -15.45
C VAL A 154 4.86 -2.33 -16.57
N GLY A 155 3.94 -3.22 -16.98
CA GLY A 155 4.17 -4.19 -18.06
C GLY A 155 5.26 -5.23 -17.74
N LEU A 156 5.40 -5.59 -16.45
CA LEU A 156 6.38 -6.57 -15.94
C LEU A 156 5.70 -7.78 -15.26
N HIS A 157 4.43 -8.04 -15.58
CA HIS A 157 3.71 -9.20 -15.07
C HIS A 157 4.14 -10.49 -15.77
N SER A 158 3.83 -11.61 -15.14
CA SER A 158 3.95 -12.97 -15.69
C SER A 158 2.60 -13.65 -15.58
N SER A 159 2.47 -14.82 -16.16
CA SER A 159 1.24 -15.65 -16.07
C SER A 159 0.80 -15.98 -14.65
N THR A 160 1.73 -15.94 -13.68
CA THR A 160 1.49 -16.21 -12.25
C THR A 160 1.38 -14.96 -11.39
N SER A 161 1.35 -13.76 -12.00
CA SER A 161 1.19 -12.52 -11.24
C SER A 161 -0.24 -12.38 -10.70
N ASP A 162 -0.34 -11.70 -9.58
CA ASP A 162 -1.57 -11.23 -8.97
C ASP A 162 -2.21 -10.07 -9.76
N ILE A 163 -3.50 -9.83 -9.53
CA ILE A 163 -4.23 -8.68 -10.05
C ILE A 163 -4.21 -7.60 -8.95
N ASP A 164 -3.43 -6.55 -9.16
CA ASP A 164 -3.39 -5.40 -8.26
C ASP A 164 -4.31 -4.28 -8.79
N LEU A 165 -5.33 -3.89 -8.02
CA LEU A 165 -6.18 -2.74 -8.31
C LEU A 165 -5.98 -1.63 -7.27
N VAL A 166 -6.30 -0.40 -7.67
CA VAL A 166 -6.42 0.74 -6.76
C VAL A 166 -7.74 1.46 -7.03
N VAL A 167 -8.44 1.84 -5.97
CA VAL A 167 -9.69 2.61 -6.04
C VAL A 167 -9.46 3.93 -5.33
N TYR A 168 -9.69 5.03 -6.04
CA TYR A 168 -9.50 6.37 -5.53
C TYR A 168 -10.82 7.00 -5.10
N GLY A 169 -10.87 7.49 -3.89
CA GLY A 169 -11.99 8.16 -3.26
C GLY A 169 -12.52 7.43 -2.03
N GLU A 170 -12.92 8.21 -1.02
CA GLU A 170 -13.45 7.66 0.24
C GLU A 170 -14.81 6.96 0.02
N LYS A 171 -15.72 7.63 -0.69
CA LYS A 171 -17.05 7.07 -0.99
C LYS A 171 -16.94 5.83 -1.86
N GLU A 172 -16.15 5.91 -2.92
CA GLU A 172 -15.90 4.81 -3.85
C GLU A 172 -15.25 3.62 -3.13
N GLY A 173 -14.25 3.87 -2.28
CA GLY A 173 -13.60 2.84 -1.49
C GLY A 173 -14.56 2.11 -0.55
N ILE A 174 -15.43 2.84 0.16
CA ILE A 174 -16.45 2.27 1.03
C ILE A 174 -17.45 1.44 0.22
N SER A 175 -17.89 1.93 -0.95
CA SER A 175 -18.82 1.20 -1.83
C SER A 175 -18.20 -0.09 -2.34
N VAL A 176 -16.94 -0.05 -2.79
CA VAL A 176 -16.19 -1.26 -3.21
C VAL A 176 -16.03 -2.24 -2.06
N TYR A 177 -15.69 -1.78 -0.87
CA TYR A 177 -15.55 -2.65 0.29
C TYR A 177 -16.83 -3.41 0.60
N ARG A 178 -18.01 -2.73 0.56
CA ARG A 178 -19.32 -3.33 0.76
C ARG A 178 -19.66 -4.34 -0.35
N ALA A 179 -19.42 -3.97 -1.60
CA ALA A 179 -19.61 -4.86 -2.75
C ALA A 179 -18.79 -6.15 -2.61
N LEU A 180 -17.52 -6.03 -2.25
CA LEU A 180 -16.63 -7.19 -2.04
C LEU A 180 -17.12 -8.08 -0.88
N LEU A 181 -17.65 -7.50 0.21
CA LEU A 181 -18.27 -8.26 1.29
C LEU A 181 -19.43 -9.12 0.80
N ASP A 182 -20.30 -8.56 -0.04
CA ASP A 182 -21.45 -9.29 -0.55
C ASP A 182 -21.01 -10.34 -1.60
N MET A 183 -20.14 -9.99 -2.52
CA MET A 183 -19.56 -10.92 -3.50
C MET A 183 -18.84 -12.10 -2.83
N SER A 184 -18.15 -11.84 -1.72
CA SER A 184 -17.44 -12.90 -0.97
C SER A 184 -18.37 -13.93 -0.33
N LYS A 185 -19.62 -13.52 0.02
CA LYS A 185 -20.66 -14.42 0.55
C LYS A 185 -21.24 -15.29 -0.57
N GLU A 186 -21.44 -14.71 -1.76
CA GLU A 186 -21.97 -15.43 -2.93
C GLU A 186 -21.01 -16.52 -3.43
N ARG A 187 -19.70 -16.34 -3.30
CA ARG A 187 -18.61 -17.26 -3.69
C ARG A 187 -18.64 -17.72 -5.15
N VAL A 188 -19.24 -16.95 -6.05
CA VAL A 188 -19.39 -17.31 -7.46
C VAL A 188 -18.14 -16.94 -8.26
N LYS A 189 -17.71 -15.67 -8.18
CA LYS A 189 -16.57 -15.15 -8.93
C LYS A 189 -15.40 -14.80 -8.03
N ILE A 190 -15.70 -14.28 -6.82
CA ILE A 190 -14.72 -13.90 -5.79
C ILE A 190 -14.88 -14.83 -4.60
N ARG A 191 -13.77 -15.27 -4.03
CA ARG A 191 -13.75 -16.01 -2.77
C ARG A 191 -12.55 -15.61 -1.91
N PRO A 192 -12.65 -15.74 -0.58
CA PRO A 192 -11.50 -15.67 0.31
C PRO A 192 -10.48 -16.75 -0.02
N TYR A 193 -9.26 -16.58 0.44
CA TYR A 193 -8.23 -17.62 0.42
C TYR A 193 -8.69 -18.88 1.17
N ASN A 194 -8.38 -20.04 0.65
CA ASN A 194 -8.47 -21.32 1.37
C ASN A 194 -7.25 -21.48 2.31
N GLU A 195 -7.22 -22.55 3.07
CA GLU A 195 -6.18 -22.80 4.07
C GLU A 195 -4.78 -22.91 3.46
N GLU A 196 -4.64 -23.68 2.39
CA GLU A 196 -3.38 -23.86 1.66
C GLU A 196 -2.87 -22.52 1.05
N GLU A 197 -3.76 -21.71 0.51
CA GLU A 197 -3.43 -20.38 -0.01
C GLU A 197 -2.98 -19.42 1.11
N LEU A 198 -3.63 -19.49 2.28
CA LEU A 198 -3.24 -18.73 3.46
C LEU A 198 -1.89 -19.17 4.03
N GLU A 199 -1.58 -20.46 4.03
CA GLU A 199 -0.26 -20.97 4.44
C GLU A 199 0.85 -20.48 3.49
N ARG A 200 0.62 -20.53 2.18
CA ARG A 200 1.56 -19.94 1.19
C ARG A 200 1.76 -18.44 1.44
N LEU A 201 0.68 -17.72 1.71
CA LEU A 201 0.74 -16.29 2.03
C LEU A 201 1.51 -16.04 3.32
N PHE A 202 1.33 -16.90 4.34
CA PHE A 202 2.10 -16.84 5.60
C PHE A 202 3.59 -17.01 5.36
N ILE A 203 4.01 -18.04 4.62
CA ILE A 203 5.42 -18.28 4.27
C ILE A 203 6.03 -17.07 3.57
N PHE A 204 5.28 -16.43 2.69
CA PHE A 204 5.73 -15.21 2.01
C PHE A 204 5.86 -14.02 2.96
N ARG A 205 4.88 -13.81 3.86
CA ARG A 205 4.82 -12.63 4.75
C ARG A 205 5.67 -12.77 6.01
N SER A 206 5.92 -13.98 6.49
CA SER A 206 6.75 -14.25 7.68
C SER A 206 8.21 -13.82 7.52
N ARG A 207 8.66 -13.56 6.30
CA ARG A 207 10.01 -13.01 6.01
C ARG A 207 10.23 -11.63 6.58
N ASP A 208 9.15 -10.86 6.79
CA ASP A 208 9.21 -9.46 7.24
C ASP A 208 8.04 -9.06 8.17
N THR A 209 7.33 -10.05 8.77
CA THR A 209 6.31 -9.82 9.80
C THR A 209 6.21 -11.06 10.69
N PHE A 210 6.55 -10.92 11.97
CA PHE A 210 6.58 -12.03 12.92
C PHE A 210 5.25 -12.12 13.65
N ILE A 211 4.39 -13.00 13.21
CA ILE A 211 3.10 -13.32 13.81
C ILE A 211 2.92 -14.84 13.83
N PRO A 212 2.38 -15.45 14.90
CA PRO A 212 2.09 -16.88 14.93
C PRO A 212 1.14 -17.30 13.81
N LEU A 213 1.36 -18.51 13.24
CA LEU A 213 0.58 -19.03 12.11
C LEU A 213 -0.93 -19.00 12.41
N ASP A 214 -1.36 -19.55 13.55
CA ASP A 214 -2.79 -19.63 13.91
C ASP A 214 -3.44 -18.24 13.97
N THR A 215 -2.74 -17.27 14.54
CA THR A 215 -3.20 -15.87 14.60
C THR A 215 -3.28 -15.27 13.21
N PHE A 216 -2.26 -15.52 12.38
CA PHE A 216 -2.25 -15.06 10.99
C PHE A 216 -3.43 -15.62 10.20
N LEU A 217 -3.64 -16.93 10.25
CA LEU A 217 -4.74 -17.60 9.53
C LEU A 217 -6.10 -17.03 9.92
N LYS A 218 -6.32 -16.85 11.22
CA LYS A 218 -7.59 -16.30 11.74
C LYS A 218 -7.86 -14.87 11.29
N ILE A 219 -6.83 -14.02 11.22
CA ILE A 219 -6.94 -12.63 10.75
C ILE A 219 -7.11 -12.59 9.24
N GLU A 220 -6.23 -13.24 8.48
CA GLU A 220 -6.21 -13.13 7.01
C GLU A 220 -7.45 -13.76 6.36
N ARG A 221 -8.05 -14.79 6.97
CA ARG A 221 -9.31 -15.41 6.51
C ARG A 221 -10.49 -14.44 6.47
N LYS A 222 -10.46 -13.38 7.29
CA LYS A 222 -11.53 -12.38 7.40
C LYS A 222 -11.40 -11.23 6.42
N LYS A 223 -10.23 -11.09 5.76
CA LYS A 223 -9.95 -10.00 4.83
C LYS A 223 -10.59 -10.24 3.47
N ILE A 224 -11.11 -9.17 2.88
CA ILE A 224 -11.80 -9.20 1.59
C ILE A 224 -11.15 -8.33 0.51
N LEU A 225 -10.26 -7.42 0.90
CA LEU A 225 -9.48 -6.61 -0.06
C LEU A 225 -8.40 -7.44 -0.76
N GLN A 226 -8.37 -8.73 -0.51
CA GLN A 226 -7.52 -9.74 -1.13
C GLN A 226 -8.25 -11.07 -1.18
N GLY A 227 -7.93 -11.90 -2.14
CA GLY A 227 -8.57 -13.22 -2.31
C GLY A 227 -8.34 -13.76 -3.71
N ILE A 228 -9.27 -14.59 -4.17
CA ILE A 228 -9.23 -15.24 -5.46
C ILE A 228 -10.40 -14.78 -6.34
N PHE A 229 -10.10 -14.33 -7.54
CA PHE A 229 -11.04 -14.03 -8.62
C PHE A 229 -10.76 -14.95 -9.81
N LYS A 230 -11.71 -15.80 -10.16
CA LYS A 230 -11.57 -16.78 -11.28
C LYS A 230 -10.24 -17.54 -11.26
N GLY A 231 -9.82 -18.00 -10.06
CA GLY A 231 -8.58 -18.76 -9.88
C GLY A 231 -7.28 -17.95 -9.80
N ARG A 232 -7.35 -16.62 -9.83
CA ARG A 232 -6.20 -15.72 -9.72
C ARG A 232 -6.24 -14.91 -8.42
N GLU A 233 -5.09 -14.72 -7.80
CA GLU A 233 -5.00 -13.84 -6.63
C GLU A 233 -5.28 -12.39 -7.02
N TYR A 234 -6.02 -11.68 -6.17
CA TYR A 234 -6.22 -10.23 -6.32
C TYR A 234 -5.89 -9.49 -5.04
N PHE A 235 -5.48 -8.24 -5.20
CA PHE A 235 -5.26 -7.30 -4.11
C PHE A 235 -5.78 -5.91 -4.50
N ILE A 236 -6.74 -5.38 -3.73
CA ILE A 236 -7.36 -4.08 -4.01
C ILE A 236 -6.89 -3.07 -2.96
N ARG A 237 -6.33 -1.94 -3.40
CA ARG A 237 -5.98 -0.80 -2.55
C ARG A 237 -7.11 0.21 -2.60
N LEU A 238 -7.56 0.67 -1.45
CA LEU A 238 -8.47 1.80 -1.33
C LEU A 238 -7.65 3.01 -0.88
N VAL A 239 -7.73 4.10 -1.63
CA VAL A 239 -6.90 5.29 -1.42
C VAL A 239 -7.79 6.52 -1.44
N LYS A 240 -7.77 7.33 -0.39
CA LYS A 240 -8.47 8.61 -0.36
C LYS A 240 -7.85 9.57 -1.37
N ARG A 241 -8.65 10.47 -1.94
CA ARG A 241 -8.07 11.58 -2.71
C ARG A 241 -7.37 12.56 -1.76
N PRO A 242 -6.39 13.34 -2.23
CA PRO A 242 -5.70 14.32 -1.38
C PRO A 242 -6.63 15.30 -0.67
N GLU A 243 -7.69 15.76 -1.32
CA GLU A 243 -8.69 16.63 -0.75
C GLU A 243 -9.55 15.99 0.35
N GLU A 244 -9.69 14.66 0.32
CA GLU A 244 -10.42 13.86 1.33
C GLU A 244 -9.52 13.47 2.51
N PHE A 245 -8.20 13.51 2.33
CA PHE A 245 -7.24 13.16 3.37
C PHE A 245 -7.12 14.25 4.43
N GLY A 246 -7.38 15.51 4.06
CA GLY A 246 -7.47 16.65 4.97
C GLY A 246 -6.13 17.09 5.57
N GLU A 247 -4.99 16.70 4.96
CA GLU A 247 -3.64 17.03 5.40
C GLU A 247 -2.74 17.24 4.19
N LYS A 248 -1.87 18.25 4.25
CA LYS A 248 -0.80 18.51 3.28
C LYS A 248 0.56 18.19 3.90
N TYR A 249 1.54 17.96 3.04
CA TYR A 249 2.92 17.77 3.50
C TYR A 249 3.39 19.01 4.27
N GLY A 250 3.79 18.81 5.53
CA GLY A 250 4.24 19.86 6.44
C GLY A 250 3.20 20.38 7.44
N ASP A 251 1.91 20.04 7.28
CA ASP A 251 0.87 20.45 8.25
C ASP A 251 1.10 19.81 9.63
N ARG A 252 1.75 18.65 9.66
CA ARG A 252 2.15 17.95 10.89
C ARG A 252 3.60 17.49 10.74
N ARG A 253 4.28 17.40 11.89
CA ARG A 253 5.58 16.74 11.96
C ARG A 253 5.46 15.46 12.77
N TYR A 254 6.17 14.43 12.31
CA TYR A 254 6.18 13.13 12.93
C TYR A 254 7.58 12.83 13.44
N LYS A 255 7.75 12.76 14.76
CA LYS A 255 9.04 12.52 15.39
C LYS A 255 9.08 11.13 16.01
N PRO A 256 9.78 10.17 15.41
CA PRO A 256 10.02 8.87 16.04
C PRO A 256 10.78 9.06 17.36
N ILE A 257 10.24 8.52 18.46
CA ILE A 257 10.79 8.70 19.81
C ILE A 257 11.11 7.39 20.54
N GLY A 258 10.89 6.26 19.88
CA GLY A 258 11.18 4.95 20.44
C GLY A 258 10.17 3.90 19.98
N ARG A 259 10.09 2.83 20.75
CA ARG A 259 9.15 1.73 20.49
C ARG A 259 8.26 1.50 21.70
N VAL A 260 7.08 1.02 21.44
CA VAL A 260 6.12 0.67 22.49
C VAL A 260 5.49 -0.68 22.18
N ARG A 261 5.15 -1.41 23.24
CA ARG A 261 4.15 -2.48 23.23
C ARG A 261 3.00 -2.06 24.13
N LEU A 262 1.79 -2.14 23.64
CA LEU A 262 0.61 -1.69 24.35
C LEU A 262 -0.58 -2.64 24.12
N ARG A 263 -1.56 -2.53 25.00
CA ARG A 263 -2.90 -3.09 24.89
C ARG A 263 -3.89 -1.94 24.81
N ALA A 264 -4.87 -2.02 23.90
CA ALA A 264 -5.87 -0.97 23.73
C ALA A 264 -7.17 -1.54 23.18
N ILE A 265 -8.24 -0.74 23.23
CA ILE A 265 -9.49 -1.02 22.53
C ILE A 265 -9.54 -0.19 21.26
N VAL A 266 -9.90 -0.81 20.14
CA VAL A 266 -10.13 -0.10 18.87
C VAL A 266 -11.49 0.60 18.93
N SER A 267 -11.49 1.93 18.93
CA SER A 267 -12.72 2.72 19.02
C SER A 267 -13.29 3.13 17.66
N ASP A 268 -12.44 3.24 16.62
CA ASP A 268 -12.86 3.55 15.25
C ASP A 268 -11.98 2.86 14.22
N THR A 269 -12.61 2.33 13.16
CA THR A 269 -11.98 1.57 12.06
C THR A 269 -12.37 2.09 10.68
N ARG A 270 -12.94 3.30 10.57
CA ARG A 270 -13.38 3.85 9.27
C ARG A 270 -12.24 3.90 8.26
N ASP A 271 -11.04 4.22 8.71
CA ASP A 271 -9.85 4.30 7.87
C ASP A 271 -9.02 3.00 7.83
N SER A 272 -9.46 1.94 8.48
CA SER A 272 -8.73 0.66 8.55
C SER A 272 -8.64 -0.08 7.22
N ILE A 273 -9.53 0.23 6.28
CA ILE A 273 -9.58 -0.36 4.94
C ILE A 273 -8.77 0.41 3.90
N PHE A 274 -8.36 1.65 4.21
CA PHE A 274 -7.61 2.52 3.29
C PHE A 274 -6.09 2.31 3.37
N THR A 275 -5.36 2.93 2.48
CA THR A 275 -3.89 3.05 2.52
C THR A 275 -3.52 4.54 2.50
N PRO A 276 -2.87 5.08 3.56
CA PRO A 276 -2.52 4.40 4.81
C PRO A 276 -3.75 3.95 5.60
N CYS A 277 -3.64 2.83 6.33
CA CYS A 277 -4.70 2.41 7.25
C CYS A 277 -4.50 3.02 8.63
N ARG A 278 -5.62 3.32 9.31
CA ARG A 278 -5.64 3.96 10.63
C ARG A 278 -6.69 3.32 11.53
N TYR A 279 -6.31 3.11 12.79
CA TYR A 279 -7.16 2.59 13.85
C TYR A 279 -7.11 3.56 15.02
N ILE A 280 -8.25 4.11 15.44
CA ILE A 280 -8.32 4.97 16.62
C ILE A 280 -8.40 4.09 17.86
N LEU A 281 -7.63 4.45 18.87
CA LEU A 281 -7.50 3.68 20.10
C LEU A 281 -8.16 4.38 21.28
N ASP A 282 -8.70 3.56 22.17
CA ASP A 282 -9.18 3.93 23.50
C ASP A 282 -8.62 2.99 24.56
N LYS A 283 -8.67 3.38 25.84
CA LYS A 283 -8.22 2.59 27.00
C LYS A 283 -6.81 2.03 26.82
N VAL A 284 -5.90 2.85 26.29
CA VAL A 284 -4.52 2.46 26.02
C VAL A 284 -3.78 2.19 27.31
N LYS A 285 -3.21 0.97 27.41
CA LYS A 285 -2.32 0.53 28.49
C LYS A 285 -0.96 0.16 27.90
N VAL A 286 0.06 0.95 28.20
CA VAL A 286 1.44 0.64 27.81
C VAL A 286 1.94 -0.55 28.61
N ILE A 287 2.43 -1.58 27.93
CA ILE A 287 3.03 -2.80 28.53
C ILE A 287 4.54 -2.60 28.66
N SER A 288 5.18 -2.06 27.61
CA SER A 288 6.61 -1.74 27.62
C SER A 288 6.91 -0.56 26.69
N GLY A 289 8.00 0.14 26.93
CA GLY A 289 8.37 1.36 26.22
C GLY A 289 7.78 2.60 26.90
N HIS A 290 7.84 3.73 26.19
CA HIS A 290 7.38 5.03 26.71
C HIS A 290 6.74 5.87 25.63
N ALA A 291 5.71 6.64 25.98
CA ALA A 291 5.10 7.67 25.15
C ALA A 291 4.86 8.92 26.01
N PRO A 292 5.43 10.09 25.67
CA PRO A 292 5.33 11.32 26.47
C PRO A 292 3.95 11.98 26.40
N LYS A 293 3.09 11.54 25.47
CA LYS A 293 1.73 12.02 25.26
C LYS A 293 0.79 10.83 25.09
N PRO A 294 -0.53 11.03 25.25
CA PRO A 294 -1.50 9.97 24.98
C PRO A 294 -1.35 9.39 23.57
N ILE A 295 -1.35 8.09 23.45
CA ILE A 295 -1.38 7.38 22.16
C ILE A 295 -2.84 7.33 21.71
N LYS A 296 -3.15 7.96 20.57
CA LYS A 296 -4.51 8.08 20.05
C LYS A 296 -4.81 7.09 18.92
N GLU A 297 -3.78 6.63 18.18
CA GLU A 297 -4.00 5.84 16.96
C GLU A 297 -2.83 4.90 16.63
N VAL A 298 -3.13 3.87 15.81
CA VAL A 298 -2.16 3.06 15.08
C VAL A 298 -2.30 3.35 13.59
N VAL A 299 -1.16 3.52 12.90
CA VAL A 299 -1.10 3.81 11.47
C VAL A 299 -0.17 2.82 10.76
N SER A 300 -0.50 2.42 9.54
CA SER A 300 0.40 1.68 8.67
C SER A 300 0.25 2.09 7.20
N TYR A 301 1.39 2.22 6.51
CA TYR A 301 1.46 2.40 5.06
C TYR A 301 1.53 1.06 4.31
N ARG A 302 1.47 -0.08 5.03
CA ARG A 302 1.52 -1.41 4.43
C ARG A 302 0.13 -2.03 4.38
N GLY A 303 -0.31 -2.37 3.18
CA GLY A 303 -1.64 -2.93 2.93
C GLY A 303 -1.96 -4.20 3.73
N ARG A 304 -0.94 -4.96 4.21
CA ARG A 304 -1.14 -6.13 5.06
C ARG A 304 -1.75 -5.81 6.44
N PHE A 305 -1.63 -4.57 6.92
CA PHE A 305 -2.22 -4.12 8.18
C PHE A 305 -3.64 -3.57 8.04
N ARG A 306 -4.20 -3.56 6.82
CA ARG A 306 -5.62 -3.26 6.63
C ARG A 306 -6.47 -4.41 7.13
N GLU A 307 -7.71 -4.11 7.54
CA GLU A 307 -8.69 -5.10 8.00
C GLU A 307 -8.18 -5.97 9.16
N GLN A 308 -7.25 -5.47 9.97
CA GLN A 308 -6.57 -6.24 11.00
C GLN A 308 -7.39 -6.41 12.27
N ALA A 309 -8.22 -5.43 12.59
CA ALA A 309 -9.07 -5.39 13.77
C ALA A 309 -10.40 -4.67 13.45
N ARG A 310 -11.42 -4.94 14.27
CA ARG A 310 -12.74 -4.33 14.22
C ARG A 310 -12.95 -3.36 15.36
N LYS A 311 -13.91 -2.46 15.23
CA LYS A 311 -14.35 -1.60 16.33
C LYS A 311 -14.82 -2.47 17.50
N GLY A 312 -14.30 -2.18 18.68
CA GLY A 312 -14.56 -2.92 19.92
C GLY A 312 -13.51 -3.98 20.25
N ASP A 313 -12.69 -4.41 19.29
CA ASP A 313 -11.64 -5.39 19.54
C ASP A 313 -10.61 -4.84 20.52
N THR A 314 -10.18 -5.68 21.44
CA THR A 314 -8.97 -5.46 22.23
C THR A 314 -7.78 -5.93 21.41
N VAL A 315 -6.77 -5.06 21.27
CA VAL A 315 -5.60 -5.33 20.43
C VAL A 315 -4.30 -5.23 21.21
N ILE A 316 -3.33 -6.06 20.82
CA ILE A 316 -1.92 -5.88 21.16
C ILE A 316 -1.23 -5.21 19.99
N VAL A 317 -0.56 -4.12 20.27
CA VAL A 317 0.20 -3.35 19.28
C VAL A 317 1.66 -3.27 19.71
N GLU A 318 2.58 -3.54 18.79
CA GLU A 318 3.99 -3.23 18.95
C GLU A 318 4.50 -2.50 17.71
N GLY A 319 5.14 -1.34 17.91
CA GLY A 319 5.59 -0.52 16.80
C GLY A 319 6.42 0.68 17.23
N VAL A 320 6.71 1.55 16.29
CA VAL A 320 7.41 2.81 16.52
C VAL A 320 6.45 3.86 17.06
N VAL A 321 6.78 4.47 18.20
CA VAL A 321 6.04 5.64 18.69
C VAL A 321 6.52 6.87 17.93
N GLU A 322 5.57 7.58 17.35
CA GLU A 322 5.81 8.90 16.74
C GLU A 322 5.06 9.97 17.56
N LEU A 323 5.77 10.99 18.00
CA LEU A 323 5.14 12.21 18.46
C LEU A 323 4.63 12.98 17.24
N VAL A 324 3.34 13.23 17.20
CA VAL A 324 2.69 14.06 16.17
C VAL A 324 2.63 15.48 16.70
N GLU A 325 3.39 16.35 16.07
CA GLU A 325 3.45 17.76 16.43
C GLU A 325 2.52 18.58 15.52
N ASN A 326 1.49 19.12 16.12
CA ASN A 326 0.52 20.07 15.57
C ASN A 326 -0.02 20.94 16.72
N GLU A 327 -1.16 21.61 16.54
CA GLU A 327 -1.79 22.44 17.60
C GLU A 327 -2.03 21.64 18.90
N GLU A 328 -2.48 20.38 18.80
CA GLU A 328 -2.63 19.46 19.93
C GLU A 328 -1.72 18.24 19.74
N SER A 329 -0.51 18.29 20.28
CA SER A 329 0.43 17.17 20.14
C SER A 329 -0.06 15.89 20.84
N TYR A 330 0.06 14.77 20.17
CA TYR A 330 -0.28 13.43 20.66
C TYR A 330 0.74 12.40 20.17
N CYS A 331 0.66 11.17 20.62
CA CYS A 331 1.45 10.06 20.10
C CYS A 331 0.60 9.14 19.22
N ARG A 332 1.22 8.58 18.18
CA ARG A 332 0.70 7.47 17.40
C ARG A 332 1.68 6.32 17.35
N VAL A 333 1.21 5.11 17.03
CA VAL A 333 2.09 3.98 16.78
C VAL A 333 2.12 3.68 15.29
N LEU A 334 3.30 3.73 14.70
CA LEU A 334 3.53 3.31 13.33
C LEU A 334 3.93 1.83 13.32
N VAL A 335 3.23 1.01 12.53
CA VAL A 335 3.50 -0.43 12.38
C VAL A 335 3.81 -0.78 10.93
N GLY A 336 4.65 -1.80 10.74
CA GLY A 336 5.05 -2.31 9.43
C GLY A 336 6.40 -1.82 8.93
N GLU A 337 7.14 -1.07 9.72
CA GLU A 337 8.52 -0.66 9.42
C GLU A 337 9.52 -1.78 9.75
N TYR A 338 9.26 -2.57 10.80
CA TYR A 338 10.12 -3.65 11.26
C TYR A 338 9.37 -4.99 11.30
N PRO A 339 10.08 -6.13 11.17
CA PRO A 339 9.45 -7.46 11.20
C PRO A 339 8.67 -7.78 12.48
N ARG A 340 9.07 -7.18 13.62
CA ARG A 340 8.40 -7.35 14.90
C ARG A 340 7.23 -6.42 15.16
N ASP A 341 6.90 -5.55 14.20
CA ASP A 341 5.74 -4.68 14.32
C ASP A 341 4.45 -5.49 14.15
N ILE A 342 3.55 -5.38 15.12
CA ILE A 342 2.29 -6.12 15.15
C ILE A 342 1.11 -5.21 15.50
N LEU A 343 -0.04 -5.59 14.99
CA LEU A 343 -1.37 -5.16 15.40
C LEU A 343 -2.24 -6.42 15.37
N ILE A 344 -2.54 -6.98 16.54
CA ILE A 344 -3.20 -8.29 16.67
C ILE A 344 -4.35 -8.16 17.64
N PRO A 345 -5.60 -8.53 17.26
CA PRO A 345 -6.70 -8.70 18.22
C PRO A 345 -6.39 -9.82 19.20
N GLU A 346 -6.74 -9.65 20.48
CA GLU A 346 -6.56 -10.68 21.50
C GLU A 346 -7.51 -11.87 21.30
N GLU A 347 -8.74 -11.56 20.86
CA GLU A 347 -9.74 -12.57 20.51
C GLU A 347 -9.97 -12.51 18.98
N VAL A 348 -9.55 -13.53 18.28
CA VAL A 348 -9.63 -13.60 16.82
C VAL A 348 -10.63 -14.65 16.35
#